data_f30db5b6e0b07040707e7940949591c4
#
_entry.id   f30db5b6e0b07040707e7940949591c4
#
_cell.length_a   1.000
_cell.length_b   1.000
_cell.length_c   1.000
_cell.angle_alpha   90.00
_cell.angle_beta   90.00
_cell.angle_gamma   90.00
#
_symmetry.space_group_name_H-M   'P 1'
#
loop_
_entity.id
_entity.type
_entity.pdbx_description
1 polymer ?
#
loop_
_entity_poly.entity_id
_entity_poly.type
_entity_poly.pdbx_seq_one_letter_code
_entity_poly.pdbx_strand_id
1 'polypeptide(L)'
;MMCPDMKIEQMVLGALDKVTSFQTVSDKPDVITLCNQDGQPLMTLEKKAAPEVSLSDLSGEWVIELVNGKKIVGTAEVTPFIGFNLDESRIYGNVGCNTINGALMQEDGKPNSLRFDNVATTMMMCPDMETETIVLNALNETKSFSMKDDKVYLLGENGNELLVLKKQ
;
A
#
# COMPACT_ATOMS: atom_id res chain seq x y z
N MET A 1 -23.41 -15.87 14.54
CA MET A 1 -22.22 -16.74 14.49
C MET A 1 -21.44 -16.51 15.77
N MET A 2 -21.26 -17.50 16.63
CA MET A 2 -20.43 -17.37 17.83
C MET A 2 -18.97 -17.59 17.43
N CYS A 3 -18.13 -16.55 17.64
CA CYS A 3 -16.67 -16.68 17.45
C CYS A 3 -16.09 -17.56 18.58
N PRO A 4 -15.16 -18.48 18.29
CA PRO A 4 -14.54 -19.34 19.30
C PRO A 4 -13.76 -18.57 20.37
N ASP A 5 -13.39 -17.31 20.11
CA ASP A 5 -12.53 -16.48 20.96
C ASP A 5 -13.26 -15.36 21.72
N MET A 6 -14.57 -15.48 21.96
CA MET A 6 -15.38 -14.48 22.69
C MET A 6 -14.80 -14.14 24.08
N LYS A 7 -14.09 -15.07 24.72
CA LYS A 7 -13.45 -14.80 26.04
C LYS A 7 -12.31 -13.81 25.93
N ILE A 8 -11.51 -13.90 24.86
CA ILE A 8 -10.37 -12.97 24.62
C ILE A 8 -10.93 -11.59 24.28
N GLU A 9 -11.95 -11.52 23.43
CA GLU A 9 -12.62 -10.27 23.08
C GLU A 9 -13.17 -9.55 24.32
N GLN A 10 -13.89 -10.24 25.19
CA GLN A 10 -14.42 -9.68 26.42
C GLN A 10 -13.32 -9.22 27.38
N MET A 11 -12.22 -9.97 27.48
CA MET A 11 -11.05 -9.58 28.28
C MET A 11 -10.41 -8.29 27.75
N VAL A 12 -10.22 -8.19 26.44
CA VAL A 12 -9.64 -7.01 25.79
C VAL A 12 -10.56 -5.80 25.97
N LEU A 13 -11.85 -5.92 25.70
CA LEU A 13 -12.82 -4.83 25.88
C LEU A 13 -12.90 -4.39 27.35
N GLY A 14 -12.94 -5.32 28.30
CA GLY A 14 -12.95 -5.00 29.72
C GLY A 14 -11.65 -4.37 30.26
N ALA A 15 -10.53 -4.61 29.58
CA ALA A 15 -9.28 -3.91 29.86
C ALA A 15 -9.30 -2.49 29.28
N LEU A 16 -9.77 -2.33 28.04
CA LEU A 16 -9.84 -1.03 27.37
C LEU A 16 -10.74 -0.03 28.09
N ASP A 17 -11.87 -0.49 28.65
CA ASP A 17 -12.79 0.36 29.44
C ASP A 17 -12.13 0.98 30.69
N LYS A 18 -11.03 0.39 31.18
CA LYS A 18 -10.31 0.83 32.38
C LYS A 18 -9.07 1.66 32.06
N VAL A 19 -8.74 1.82 30.79
CA VAL A 19 -7.55 2.58 30.37
C VAL A 19 -7.77 4.07 30.61
N THR A 20 -6.84 4.69 31.34
CA THR A 20 -6.84 6.14 31.60
C THR A 20 -5.53 6.81 31.17
N SER A 21 -4.47 6.04 31.00
CA SER A 21 -3.15 6.54 30.62
C SER A 21 -2.35 5.50 29.83
N PHE A 22 -1.26 5.95 29.22
CA PHE A 22 -0.30 5.06 28.59
C PHE A 22 1.13 5.43 28.97
N GLN A 23 2.02 4.46 28.89
CA GLN A 23 3.46 4.62 29.10
C GLN A 23 4.21 4.10 27.88
N THR A 24 5.29 4.79 27.53
CA THR A 24 6.24 4.36 26.50
C THR A 24 7.51 3.89 27.16
N VAL A 25 8.17 2.90 26.55
CA VAL A 25 9.46 2.39 27.03
C VAL A 25 10.55 3.03 26.18
N SER A 26 11.49 3.75 26.79
CA SER A 26 12.54 4.51 26.10
C SER A 26 13.39 3.64 25.15
N ASP A 27 13.63 2.39 25.52
CA ASP A 27 14.44 1.45 24.74
C ASP A 27 13.63 0.65 23.69
N LYS A 28 12.29 0.81 23.69
CA LYS A 28 11.36 0.12 22.78
C LYS A 28 10.27 1.06 22.30
N PRO A 29 10.57 1.92 21.30
CA PRO A 29 9.63 2.92 20.81
C PRO A 29 8.35 2.33 20.21
N ASP A 30 8.40 1.07 19.78
CA ASP A 30 7.27 0.35 19.19
C ASP A 30 6.39 -0.37 20.22
N VAL A 31 6.66 -0.17 21.54
CA VAL A 31 5.89 -0.79 22.62
C VAL A 31 5.24 0.29 23.48
N ILE A 32 3.93 0.18 23.66
CA ILE A 32 3.18 1.02 24.59
C ILE A 32 2.46 0.15 25.61
N THR A 33 2.42 0.61 26.86
CA THR A 33 1.67 -0.03 27.95
C THR A 33 0.50 0.84 28.32
N LEU A 34 -0.70 0.30 28.22
CA LEU A 34 -1.94 0.95 28.64
C LEU A 34 -2.15 0.68 30.13
N CYS A 35 -2.43 1.74 30.89
CA CYS A 35 -2.54 1.70 32.34
C CYS A 35 -3.91 2.19 32.83
N ASN A 36 -4.31 1.72 34.02
CA ASN A 36 -5.49 2.23 34.73
C ASN A 36 -5.18 3.55 35.47
N GLN A 37 -6.17 4.07 36.20
CA GLN A 37 -6.07 5.32 36.96
C GLN A 37 -4.98 5.26 38.06
N ASP A 38 -4.67 4.07 38.55
CA ASP A 38 -3.64 3.84 39.57
C ASP A 38 -2.25 3.63 38.97
N GLY A 39 -2.10 3.75 37.63
CA GLY A 39 -0.85 3.52 36.94
C GLY A 39 -0.47 2.04 36.74
N GLN A 40 -1.38 1.12 37.06
CA GLN A 40 -1.12 -0.31 36.91
C GLN A 40 -1.27 -0.71 35.41
N PRO A 41 -0.36 -1.54 34.89
CA PRO A 41 -0.43 -2.00 33.50
C PRO A 41 -1.63 -2.94 33.29
N LEU A 42 -2.46 -2.62 32.31
CA LEU A 42 -3.60 -3.43 31.91
C LEU A 42 -3.29 -4.25 30.66
N MET A 43 -2.57 -3.65 29.71
CA MET A 43 -2.29 -4.24 28.41
C MET A 43 -1.00 -3.65 27.82
N THR A 44 -0.19 -4.49 27.22
CA THR A 44 0.96 -4.07 26.43
C THR A 44 0.67 -4.28 24.95
N LEU A 45 0.82 -3.24 24.16
CA LEU A 45 0.68 -3.28 22.71
C LEU A 45 2.06 -3.12 22.08
N GLU A 46 2.37 -3.99 21.16
CA GLU A 46 3.57 -3.91 20.34
C GLU A 46 3.13 -3.60 18.91
N LYS A 47 3.77 -2.59 18.31
CA LYS A 47 3.52 -2.26 16.91
C LYS A 47 3.90 -3.48 16.07
N LYS A 48 2.91 -4.05 15.39
CA LYS A 48 3.19 -5.12 14.45
C LYS A 48 4.12 -4.58 13.38
N ALA A 49 5.32 -5.16 13.28
CA ALA A 49 6.19 -4.87 12.16
C ALA A 49 5.40 -5.12 10.86
N ALA A 50 5.31 -4.11 10.01
CA ALA A 50 4.84 -4.34 8.66
C ALA A 50 5.74 -5.44 8.06
N PRO A 51 5.19 -6.39 7.28
CA PRO A 51 6.05 -7.33 6.56
C PRO A 51 7.11 -6.51 5.83
N GLU A 52 8.38 -6.87 5.99
CA GLU A 52 9.47 -6.22 5.28
C GLU A 52 9.28 -6.51 3.79
N VAL A 53 8.56 -5.63 3.13
CA VAL A 53 8.44 -5.63 1.67
C VAL A 53 9.67 -4.98 1.11
N SER A 54 10.30 -5.65 0.19
CA SER A 54 11.47 -5.17 -0.54
C SER A 54 11.05 -4.73 -1.93
N LEU A 55 11.76 -3.76 -2.48
CA LEU A 55 11.56 -3.35 -3.86
C LEU A 55 11.69 -4.53 -4.84
N SER A 56 12.55 -5.52 -4.52
CA SER A 56 12.70 -6.74 -5.31
C SER A 56 11.40 -7.54 -5.49
N ASP A 57 10.47 -7.42 -4.55
CA ASP A 57 9.18 -8.13 -4.61
C ASP A 57 8.25 -7.56 -5.70
N LEU A 58 8.52 -6.32 -6.15
CA LEU A 58 7.78 -5.68 -7.24
C LEU A 58 8.19 -6.16 -8.63
N SER A 59 9.33 -6.85 -8.77
CA SER A 59 9.85 -7.26 -10.09
C SER A 59 8.81 -8.01 -10.91
N GLY A 60 8.68 -7.63 -12.19
CA GLY A 60 7.77 -8.25 -13.15
C GLY A 60 6.56 -7.41 -13.49
N GLU A 61 5.53 -8.06 -14.05
CA GLU A 61 4.33 -7.40 -14.57
C GLU A 61 3.13 -7.61 -13.65
N TRP A 62 2.38 -6.54 -13.45
CA TRP A 62 1.25 -6.47 -12.55
C TRP A 62 0.05 -5.85 -13.23
N VAL A 63 -1.06 -6.56 -13.25
CA VAL A 63 -2.34 -6.07 -13.77
C VAL A 63 -2.93 -5.04 -12.82
N ILE A 64 -3.41 -3.91 -13.35
CA ILE A 64 -4.12 -2.90 -12.58
C ILE A 64 -5.54 -3.40 -12.27
N GLU A 65 -5.83 -3.67 -11.01
CA GLU A 65 -7.15 -4.14 -10.57
C GLU A 65 -8.05 -2.98 -10.15
N LEU A 66 -7.51 -2.07 -9.33
CA LEU A 66 -8.25 -0.91 -8.81
C LEU A 66 -7.42 0.37 -8.96
N VAL A 67 -8.10 1.48 -9.21
CA VAL A 67 -7.55 2.84 -9.13
C VAL A 67 -8.48 3.69 -8.29
N ASN A 68 -7.97 4.29 -7.22
CA ASN A 68 -8.75 5.08 -6.26
C ASN A 68 -10.05 4.36 -5.82
N GLY A 69 -9.95 3.04 -5.58
CA GLY A 69 -11.06 2.19 -5.17
C GLY A 69 -12.04 1.79 -6.30
N LYS A 70 -11.87 2.29 -7.52
CA LYS A 70 -12.67 1.90 -8.68
C LYS A 70 -12.01 0.76 -9.44
N LYS A 71 -12.79 -0.27 -9.77
CA LYS A 71 -12.31 -1.40 -10.56
C LYS A 71 -12.03 -0.96 -11.99
N ILE A 72 -10.83 -1.26 -12.48
CA ILE A 72 -10.47 -1.09 -13.87
C ILE A 72 -10.87 -2.36 -14.64
N VAL A 73 -11.67 -2.17 -15.65
CA VAL A 73 -12.05 -3.25 -16.57
C VAL A 73 -11.29 -3.00 -17.86
N GLY A 74 -10.37 -3.88 -18.17
CA GLY A 74 -9.69 -3.85 -19.47
C GLY A 74 -10.70 -3.99 -20.62
N THR A 75 -10.31 -3.50 -21.78
CA THR A 75 -11.06 -3.80 -23.03
C THR A 75 -10.83 -5.27 -23.41
N ALA A 76 -11.63 -5.77 -24.36
CA ALA A 76 -11.45 -7.14 -24.86
C ALA A 76 -10.04 -7.41 -25.44
N GLU A 77 -9.33 -6.37 -25.83
CA GLU A 77 -8.01 -6.44 -26.48
C GLU A 77 -6.85 -6.08 -25.56
N VAL A 78 -7.07 -5.26 -24.51
CA VAL A 78 -5.99 -4.75 -23.66
C VAL A 78 -6.38 -4.81 -22.18
N THR A 79 -5.56 -5.49 -21.39
CA THR A 79 -5.62 -5.45 -19.92
C THR A 79 -4.56 -4.45 -19.43
N PRO A 80 -4.94 -3.37 -18.72
CA PRO A 80 -3.98 -2.42 -18.19
C PRO A 80 -3.03 -3.07 -17.19
N PHE A 81 -1.72 -2.82 -17.36
CA PHE A 81 -0.68 -3.37 -16.50
C PHE A 81 0.48 -2.39 -16.30
N ILE A 82 1.24 -2.61 -15.24
CA ILE A 82 2.49 -1.93 -14.94
C ILE A 82 3.57 -2.99 -14.72
N GLY A 83 4.67 -2.86 -15.43
CA GLY A 83 5.88 -3.65 -15.25
C GLY A 83 6.95 -2.86 -14.51
N PHE A 84 7.64 -3.53 -13.59
CA PHE A 84 8.76 -2.97 -12.83
C PHE A 84 10.05 -3.66 -13.29
N ASN A 85 10.91 -2.88 -13.98
CA ASN A 85 12.27 -3.28 -14.33
C ASN A 85 13.23 -2.66 -13.31
N LEU A 86 13.61 -3.45 -12.33
CA LEU A 86 14.44 -2.97 -11.21
C LEU A 86 15.90 -2.79 -11.61
N ASP A 87 16.40 -3.57 -12.57
CA ASP A 87 17.78 -3.48 -13.05
C ASP A 87 18.04 -2.13 -13.72
N GLU A 88 17.03 -1.59 -14.40
CA GLU A 88 17.08 -0.29 -15.05
C GLU A 88 16.46 0.83 -14.21
N SER A 89 15.92 0.52 -13.03
CA SER A 89 15.17 1.44 -12.17
C SER A 89 14.05 2.17 -12.94
N ARG A 90 13.21 1.40 -13.64
CA ARG A 90 12.17 1.91 -14.54
C ARG A 90 10.86 1.16 -14.38
N ILE A 91 9.78 1.90 -14.70
CA ILE A 91 8.48 1.30 -14.95
C ILE A 91 8.16 1.38 -16.45
N TYR A 92 7.37 0.42 -16.91
CA TYR A 92 6.77 0.39 -18.23
C TYR A 92 5.37 -0.20 -18.13
N GLY A 93 4.56 -0.08 -19.13
CA GLY A 93 3.25 -0.72 -19.12
C GLY A 93 2.28 -0.17 -20.13
N ASN A 94 1.04 -0.59 -19.99
CA ASN A 94 -0.08 -0.10 -20.74
C ASN A 94 -1.20 0.29 -19.78
N VAL A 95 -1.72 1.50 -19.90
CA VAL A 95 -2.73 2.04 -18.97
C VAL A 95 -4.12 2.15 -19.61
N GLY A 96 -4.33 1.37 -20.64
CA GLY A 96 -5.57 1.33 -21.42
C GLY A 96 -5.25 1.34 -22.90
N CYS A 97 -5.12 2.50 -23.50
CA CYS A 97 -4.76 2.67 -24.90
C CYS A 97 -3.28 3.03 -25.07
N ASN A 98 -2.76 3.84 -24.17
CA ASN A 98 -1.40 4.34 -24.25
C ASN A 98 -0.42 3.52 -23.40
N THR A 99 0.82 3.44 -23.88
CA THR A 99 1.92 2.86 -23.13
C THR A 99 2.58 3.92 -22.25
N ILE A 100 3.06 3.49 -21.10
CA ILE A 100 3.81 4.33 -20.16
C ILE A 100 5.24 3.87 -20.02
N ASN A 101 6.10 4.82 -19.70
CA ASN A 101 7.48 4.60 -19.29
C ASN A 101 7.88 5.69 -18.30
N GLY A 102 8.60 5.34 -17.24
CA GLY A 102 9.03 6.29 -16.22
C GLY A 102 10.21 5.77 -15.42
N ALA A 103 10.86 6.66 -14.67
CA ALA A 103 11.89 6.28 -13.72
C ALA A 103 11.25 5.84 -12.39
N LEU A 104 11.84 4.82 -11.78
CA LEU A 104 11.47 4.32 -10.48
C LEU A 104 12.51 4.81 -9.47
N MET A 105 12.05 5.44 -8.40
CA MET A 105 12.88 6.01 -7.35
C MET A 105 12.49 5.44 -5.98
N GLN A 106 13.50 5.18 -5.16
CA GLN A 106 13.33 4.77 -3.77
C GLN A 106 14.16 5.70 -2.87
N GLU A 107 13.65 6.01 -1.68
CA GLU A 107 14.39 6.79 -0.68
C GLU A 107 15.30 5.87 0.14
N ASP A 108 16.54 6.29 0.33
CA ASP A 108 17.51 5.57 1.16
C ASP A 108 16.99 5.39 2.58
N GLY A 109 17.11 4.17 3.11
CA GLY A 109 16.66 3.85 4.46
C GLY A 109 15.15 3.65 4.63
N LYS A 110 14.38 3.74 3.54
CA LYS A 110 12.94 3.48 3.55
C LYS A 110 12.57 2.38 2.54
N PRO A 111 12.61 1.12 2.93
CA PRO A 111 12.48 -0.03 2.02
C PRO A 111 11.14 -0.07 1.27
N ASN A 112 10.08 0.54 1.81
CA ASN A 112 8.77 0.61 1.20
C ASN A 112 8.45 1.97 0.53
N SER A 113 9.41 2.89 0.46
CA SER A 113 9.22 4.11 -0.32
C SER A 113 9.25 3.79 -1.81
N LEU A 114 8.42 4.46 -2.57
CA LEU A 114 8.33 4.29 -4.00
C LEU A 114 7.78 5.55 -4.63
N ARG A 115 8.50 6.08 -5.61
CA ARG A 115 8.10 7.25 -6.37
C ARG A 115 8.42 7.02 -7.85
N PHE A 116 7.61 7.60 -8.70
CA PHE A 116 7.83 7.57 -10.14
C PHE A 116 8.11 8.97 -10.64
N ASP A 117 9.21 9.13 -11.38
CA ASP A 117 9.61 10.40 -11.98
C ASP A 117 9.57 10.29 -13.51
N ASN A 118 9.26 11.41 -14.16
CA ASN A 118 9.26 11.51 -15.61
C ASN A 118 8.40 10.45 -16.32
N VAL A 119 7.21 10.17 -15.78
CA VAL A 119 6.29 9.23 -16.39
C VAL A 119 5.79 9.85 -17.70
N ALA A 120 6.25 9.29 -18.80
CA ALA A 120 5.83 9.64 -20.15
C ALA A 120 4.82 8.64 -20.68
N THR A 121 3.89 9.11 -21.52
CA THR A 121 2.89 8.29 -22.18
C THR A 121 2.87 8.58 -23.67
N THR A 122 2.50 7.59 -24.47
CA THR A 122 2.16 7.82 -25.90
C THR A 122 0.86 8.63 -25.96
N MET A 123 0.67 9.40 -27.03
CA MET A 123 -0.49 10.28 -27.20
C MET A 123 -1.41 9.75 -28.32
N MET A 124 -1.89 8.53 -28.20
CA MET A 124 -2.93 8.03 -29.10
C MET A 124 -4.29 8.53 -28.61
N MET A 125 -5.13 8.99 -29.53
CA MET A 125 -6.50 9.39 -29.21
C MET A 125 -7.39 8.15 -29.11
N CYS A 126 -7.93 7.93 -27.94
CA CYS A 126 -8.72 6.75 -27.61
C CYS A 126 -10.06 7.13 -27.00
N PRO A 127 -11.09 6.28 -27.15
CA PRO A 127 -12.41 6.59 -26.60
C PRO A 127 -12.45 6.71 -25.08
N ASP A 128 -11.55 6.03 -24.36
CA ASP A 128 -11.45 6.06 -22.90
C ASP A 128 -10.09 6.62 -22.46
N MET A 129 -9.98 7.95 -22.44
CA MET A 129 -8.83 8.65 -21.88
C MET A 129 -8.98 8.92 -20.37
N GLU A 130 -10.17 8.71 -19.82
CA GLU A 130 -10.41 8.98 -18.39
C GLU A 130 -9.63 8.00 -17.51
N THR A 131 -9.65 6.72 -17.83
CA THR A 131 -8.91 5.67 -17.12
C THR A 131 -7.42 5.95 -17.13
N GLU A 132 -6.86 6.31 -18.28
CA GLU A 132 -5.45 6.67 -18.39
C GLU A 132 -5.07 7.85 -17.50
N THR A 133 -5.86 8.92 -17.56
CA THR A 133 -5.61 10.12 -16.74
C THR A 133 -5.62 9.81 -15.25
N ILE A 134 -6.57 8.99 -14.79
CA ILE A 134 -6.68 8.60 -13.38
C ILE A 134 -5.46 7.74 -12.96
N VAL A 135 -5.01 6.82 -13.81
CA VAL A 135 -3.83 5.97 -13.53
C VAL A 135 -2.56 6.82 -13.46
N LEU A 136 -2.35 7.73 -14.43
CA LEU A 136 -1.18 8.62 -14.44
C LEU A 136 -1.13 9.52 -13.20
N ASN A 137 -2.27 10.07 -12.78
CA ASN A 137 -2.35 10.85 -11.55
C ASN A 137 -2.00 10.01 -10.33
N ALA A 138 -2.53 8.79 -10.22
CA ALA A 138 -2.23 7.88 -9.14
C ALA A 138 -0.73 7.51 -9.07
N LEU A 139 -0.08 7.29 -10.23
CA LEU A 139 1.36 7.05 -10.29
C LEU A 139 2.15 8.27 -9.78
N ASN A 140 1.79 9.48 -10.21
CA ASN A 140 2.47 10.71 -9.78
C ASN A 140 2.30 11.00 -8.27
N GLU A 141 1.19 10.59 -7.68
CA GLU A 141 0.90 10.77 -6.26
C GLU A 141 1.49 9.67 -5.38
N THR A 142 2.01 8.58 -5.97
CA THR A 142 2.59 7.46 -5.22
C THR A 142 3.82 7.90 -4.41
N LYS A 143 3.85 7.50 -3.13
CA LYS A 143 4.96 7.76 -2.18
C LYS A 143 5.51 6.50 -1.54
N SER A 144 4.71 5.44 -1.49
CA SER A 144 5.12 4.18 -0.89
C SER A 144 4.31 3.02 -1.46
N PHE A 145 4.71 1.82 -1.12
CA PHE A 145 3.96 0.61 -1.47
C PHE A 145 3.87 -0.35 -0.28
N SER A 146 2.92 -1.24 -0.35
CA SER A 146 2.80 -2.39 0.54
C SER A 146 2.37 -3.61 -0.26
N MET A 147 2.61 -4.79 0.30
CA MET A 147 2.15 -6.05 -0.29
C MET A 147 1.30 -6.81 0.69
N LYS A 148 0.20 -7.34 0.21
CA LYS A 148 -0.69 -8.19 1.00
C LYS A 148 -1.48 -9.11 0.05
N ASP A 149 -1.61 -10.39 0.41
CA ASP A 149 -2.41 -11.38 -0.33
C ASP A 149 -2.04 -11.44 -1.82
N ASP A 150 -0.72 -11.46 -2.14
CA ASP A 150 -0.16 -11.45 -3.50
C ASP A 150 -0.57 -10.24 -4.36
N LYS A 151 -0.95 -9.15 -3.72
CA LYS A 151 -1.25 -7.87 -4.36
C LYS A 151 -0.28 -6.79 -3.89
N VAL A 152 -0.01 -5.85 -4.78
CA VAL A 152 0.74 -4.62 -4.51
C VAL A 152 -0.25 -3.48 -4.36
N TYR A 153 -0.10 -2.71 -3.31
CA TYR A 153 -0.84 -1.49 -3.02
C TYR A 153 0.11 -0.32 -3.16
N LEU A 154 -0.10 0.54 -4.15
CA LEU A 154 0.61 1.81 -4.26
C LEU A 154 -0.14 2.86 -3.44
N LEU A 155 0.60 3.52 -2.56
CA LEU A 155 0.04 4.37 -1.52
C LEU A 155 0.49 5.82 -1.71
N GLY A 156 -0.41 6.75 -1.45
CA GLY A 156 -0.13 8.18 -1.41
C GLY A 156 0.52 8.62 -0.10
N GLU A 157 0.75 9.92 0.04
CA GLU A 157 1.44 10.54 1.18
C GLU A 157 0.77 10.22 2.53
N ASN A 158 -0.56 10.15 2.56
CA ASN A 158 -1.34 9.85 3.78
C ASN A 158 -1.61 8.35 3.97
N GLY A 159 -0.97 7.47 3.18
CA GLY A 159 -1.20 6.04 3.22
C GLY A 159 -2.52 5.59 2.56
N ASN A 160 -3.19 6.49 1.84
CA ASN A 160 -4.38 6.15 1.05
C ASN A 160 -4.01 5.29 -0.15
N GLU A 161 -4.85 4.31 -0.45
CA GLU A 161 -4.66 3.42 -1.60
C GLU A 161 -4.98 4.15 -2.91
N LEU A 162 -3.98 4.25 -3.78
CA LEU A 162 -4.08 4.86 -5.10
C LEU A 162 -4.29 3.80 -6.19
N LEU A 163 -3.47 2.75 -6.17
CA LEU A 163 -3.51 1.64 -7.11
C LEU A 163 -3.44 0.31 -6.38
N VAL A 164 -4.23 -0.64 -6.81
CA VAL A 164 -4.11 -2.05 -6.40
C VAL A 164 -3.75 -2.87 -7.63
N LEU A 165 -2.63 -3.55 -7.53
CA LEU A 165 -2.06 -4.35 -8.60
C LEU A 165 -2.08 -5.82 -8.22
N LYS A 166 -2.39 -6.68 -9.17
CA LYS A 166 -2.37 -8.14 -9.03
C LYS A 166 -1.31 -8.72 -9.96
N LYS A 167 -0.58 -9.71 -9.50
CA LYS A 167 0.41 -10.40 -10.33
C LYS A 167 -0.26 -11.03 -11.56
N GLN A 168 0.38 -10.88 -12.72
CA GLN A 168 -0.08 -11.45 -13.97
C GLN A 168 0.10 -12.96 -13.98
#